data_76c6d3033544417c507051177354bb16
#
_entry.id   76c6d3033544417c507051177354bb16
#
_cell.length_a   1.000
_cell.length_b   1.000
_cell.length_c   1.000
_cell.angle_alpha   90.00
_cell.angle_beta   90.00
_cell.angle_gamma   90.00
#
_symmetry.space_group_name_H-M   'P 1'
#
loop_
_entity.id
_entity.type
_entity.pdbx_description
1 polymer ?
#
loop_
_entity_poly.entity_id
_entity_poly.type
_entity_poly.pdbx_seq_one_letter_code
_entity_poly.pdbx_strand_id
1 'polypeptide(L)'
;MAEKSREERKQNVIEVLNEARAMELHAIYQYMNQHYGLDDMDYGELAKNIKLVAIDEMRHAEMFAERIKELGGEPVAESTEKVQRAQEAGQIFKHDSMLEDTTIDKYNEFLLVCRENGDSISVKLFEQIIEEEQEHLGYFENISDHLENLGSAYLARIAGTPASTGGFSKGFISGQGAE
;
A
#
# COMPACT_ATOMS: atom_id res chain seq x y z
N MET A 1 -7.95 3.53 36.71
CA MET A 1 -6.73 3.62 35.89
C MET A 1 -6.30 5.08 35.85
N ALA A 2 -5.02 5.39 36.01
CA ALA A 2 -4.54 6.77 35.92
C ALA A 2 -4.79 7.29 34.48
N GLU A 3 -5.20 8.53 34.36
CA GLU A 3 -5.39 9.18 33.07
C GLU A 3 -4.01 9.38 32.40
N LYS A 4 -3.87 8.95 31.14
CA LYS A 4 -2.61 9.12 30.38
C LYS A 4 -2.29 10.62 30.23
N SER A 5 -1.05 11.00 30.40
CA SER A 5 -0.60 12.37 30.13
C SER A 5 -0.76 12.72 28.66
N ARG A 6 -0.75 13.99 28.32
CA ARG A 6 -0.82 14.45 26.92
C ARG A 6 0.35 13.91 26.10
N GLU A 7 1.54 13.84 26.70
CA GLU A 7 2.74 13.35 26.01
C GLU A 7 2.69 11.84 25.77
N GLU A 8 2.21 11.06 26.74
CA GLU A 8 1.99 9.61 26.56
C GLU A 8 0.99 9.30 25.44
N ARG A 9 -0.14 10.05 25.39
CA ARG A 9 -1.12 9.88 24.31
C ARG A 9 -0.54 10.18 22.95
N LYS A 10 0.24 11.26 22.84
CA LYS A 10 0.91 11.65 21.60
C LYS A 10 1.94 10.62 21.16
N GLN A 11 2.73 10.07 22.09
CA GLN A 11 3.71 9.05 21.82
C GLN A 11 3.07 7.76 21.28
N ASN A 12 1.95 7.32 21.87
CA ASN A 12 1.21 6.16 21.38
C ASN A 12 0.73 6.35 19.92
N VAL A 13 0.33 7.55 19.54
CA VAL A 13 -0.07 7.87 18.16
C VAL A 13 1.14 7.86 17.22
N ILE A 14 2.27 8.43 17.63
CA ILE A 14 3.50 8.41 16.84
C ILE A 14 3.98 6.97 16.58
N GLU A 15 3.83 6.08 17.55
CA GLU A 15 4.21 4.67 17.41
C GLU A 15 3.42 3.98 16.31
N VAL A 16 2.09 4.05 16.33
CA VAL A 16 1.27 3.40 15.29
C VAL A 16 1.41 4.06 13.92
N LEU A 17 1.63 5.37 13.85
CA LEU A 17 1.95 6.04 12.57
C LEU A 17 3.29 5.57 11.99
N ASN A 18 4.28 5.32 12.84
CA ASN A 18 5.56 4.77 12.41
C ASN A 18 5.46 3.31 11.98
N GLU A 19 4.64 2.49 12.65
CA GLU A 19 4.35 1.12 12.20
C GLU A 19 3.67 1.14 10.82
N ALA A 20 2.64 1.96 10.64
CA ALA A 20 1.98 2.14 9.36
C ALA A 20 2.96 2.57 8.27
N ARG A 21 3.78 3.61 8.51
CA ARG A 21 4.81 4.04 7.56
C ARG A 21 5.79 2.93 7.19
N ALA A 22 6.21 2.10 8.13
CA ALA A 22 7.11 0.97 7.86
C ALA A 22 6.45 -0.11 6.98
N MET A 23 5.12 -0.29 7.10
CA MET A 23 4.33 -1.16 6.22
C MET A 23 4.27 -0.60 4.79
N GLU A 24 4.04 0.71 4.62
CA GLU A 24 4.08 1.35 3.29
C GLU A 24 5.45 1.21 2.62
N LEU A 25 6.54 1.41 3.37
CA LEU A 25 7.88 1.21 2.83
C LEU A 25 8.11 -0.23 2.38
N HIS A 26 7.52 -1.22 3.06
CA HIS A 26 7.54 -2.60 2.61
C HIS A 26 6.76 -2.78 1.30
N ALA A 27 5.53 -2.29 1.22
CA ALA A 27 4.68 -2.36 0.04
C ALA A 27 5.34 -1.72 -1.19
N ILE A 28 5.93 -0.53 -1.04
CA ILE A 28 6.69 0.14 -2.10
C ILE A 28 7.80 -0.76 -2.65
N TYR A 29 8.61 -1.35 -1.78
CA TYR A 29 9.71 -2.22 -2.21
C TYR A 29 9.21 -3.51 -2.85
N GLN A 30 8.14 -4.11 -2.31
CA GLN A 30 7.51 -5.31 -2.82
C GLN A 30 6.95 -5.07 -4.22
N TYR A 31 6.11 -4.06 -4.39
CA TYR A 31 5.44 -3.76 -5.66
C TYR A 31 6.41 -3.29 -6.74
N MET A 32 7.42 -2.50 -6.39
CA MET A 32 8.47 -2.14 -7.36
C MET A 32 9.30 -3.35 -7.79
N ASN A 33 9.57 -4.32 -6.91
CA ASN A 33 10.26 -5.55 -7.30
C ASN A 33 9.39 -6.40 -8.26
N GLN A 34 8.09 -6.50 -7.98
CA GLN A 34 7.13 -7.23 -8.82
C GLN A 34 6.91 -6.55 -10.17
N HIS A 35 6.89 -5.19 -10.19
CA HIS A 35 6.84 -4.42 -11.42
C HIS A 35 7.92 -4.86 -12.42
N TYR A 36 9.17 -4.91 -11.98
CA TYR A 36 10.28 -5.35 -12.84
C TYR A 36 10.16 -6.82 -13.23
N GLY A 37 9.67 -7.69 -12.36
CA GLY A 37 9.44 -9.10 -12.66
C GLY A 37 8.37 -9.29 -13.74
N LEU A 38 7.24 -8.61 -13.62
CA LEU A 38 6.14 -8.67 -14.60
C LEU A 38 6.51 -8.03 -15.94
N ASP A 39 7.32 -6.97 -15.93
CA ASP A 39 7.85 -6.33 -17.16
C ASP A 39 8.80 -7.29 -17.90
N ASP A 40 9.68 -7.97 -17.19
CA ASP A 40 10.59 -8.98 -17.74
C ASP A 40 9.84 -10.22 -18.29
N MET A 41 8.68 -10.55 -17.72
CA MET A 41 7.77 -11.58 -18.25
C MET A 41 6.90 -11.12 -19.44
N ASP A 42 7.06 -9.88 -19.90
CA ASP A 42 6.28 -9.26 -20.98
C ASP A 42 4.78 -9.04 -20.64
N TYR A 43 4.44 -8.90 -19.35
CA TYR A 43 3.10 -8.58 -18.85
C TYR A 43 2.98 -7.09 -18.48
N GLY A 44 3.23 -6.21 -19.45
CA GLY A 44 3.41 -4.78 -19.23
C GLY A 44 2.20 -4.07 -18.62
N GLU A 45 0.97 -4.45 -18.93
CA GLU A 45 -0.23 -3.88 -18.32
C GLU A 45 -0.27 -4.15 -16.81
N LEU A 46 0.03 -5.38 -16.39
CA LEU A 46 0.11 -5.74 -14.96
C LEU A 46 1.28 -5.04 -14.28
N ALA A 47 2.44 -5.03 -14.90
CA ALA A 47 3.62 -4.32 -14.43
C ALA A 47 3.35 -2.82 -14.22
N LYS A 48 2.67 -2.19 -15.17
CA LYS A 48 2.26 -0.78 -15.09
C LYS A 48 1.38 -0.53 -13.87
N ASN A 49 0.34 -1.33 -13.70
CA ASN A 49 -0.63 -1.10 -12.62
C ASN A 49 -0.03 -1.30 -11.24
N ILE A 50 0.78 -2.34 -11.01
CA ILE A 50 1.51 -2.51 -9.73
C ILE A 50 2.43 -1.32 -9.45
N LYS A 51 3.09 -0.75 -10.46
CA LYS A 51 3.88 0.47 -10.26
C LYS A 51 3.03 1.67 -9.86
N LEU A 52 1.81 1.78 -10.40
CA LEU A 52 0.90 2.86 -10.02
C LEU A 52 0.46 2.71 -8.55
N VAL A 53 0.17 1.49 -8.09
CA VAL A 53 -0.07 1.21 -6.68
C VAL A 53 1.15 1.59 -5.84
N ALA A 54 2.36 1.16 -6.20
CA ALA A 54 3.59 1.56 -5.48
C ALA A 54 3.77 3.08 -5.36
N ILE A 55 3.27 3.86 -6.33
CA ILE A 55 3.28 5.33 -6.25
C ILE A 55 2.26 5.85 -5.23
N ASP A 56 1.11 5.18 -5.08
CA ASP A 56 0.15 5.53 -4.05
C ASP A 56 0.70 5.22 -2.66
N GLU A 57 1.37 4.06 -2.45
CA GLU A 57 2.06 3.74 -1.18
C GLU A 57 3.16 4.76 -0.82
N MET A 58 3.85 5.32 -1.83
CA MET A 58 4.80 6.41 -1.57
C MET A 58 4.10 7.65 -0.99
N ARG A 59 2.88 7.96 -1.43
CA ARG A 59 2.10 9.08 -0.87
C ARG A 59 1.60 8.77 0.53
N HIS A 60 1.11 7.55 0.77
CA HIS A 60 0.72 7.11 2.10
C HIS A 60 1.88 7.23 3.08
N ALA A 61 3.07 6.73 2.70
CA ALA A 61 4.29 6.87 3.48
C ALA A 61 4.68 8.34 3.76
N GLU A 62 4.48 9.25 2.79
CA GLU A 62 4.69 10.69 2.95
C GLU A 62 3.67 11.28 3.94
N MET A 63 2.38 10.99 3.78
CA MET A 63 1.31 11.48 4.64
C MET A 63 1.51 11.05 6.11
N PHE A 64 1.93 9.81 6.35
CA PHE A 64 2.30 9.36 7.69
C PHE A 64 3.52 10.10 8.24
N ALA A 65 4.56 10.31 7.42
CA ALA A 65 5.75 11.05 7.84
C ALA A 65 5.44 12.50 8.22
N GLU A 66 4.63 13.20 7.43
CA GLU A 66 4.19 14.56 7.72
C GLU A 66 3.44 14.60 9.05
N ARG A 67 2.51 13.67 9.27
CA ARG A 67 1.75 13.60 10.52
C ARG A 67 2.65 13.32 11.74
N ILE A 68 3.63 12.42 11.61
CA ILE A 68 4.62 12.15 12.66
C ILE A 68 5.41 13.42 12.99
N LYS A 69 5.85 14.19 11.99
CA LYS A 69 6.57 15.46 12.20
C LYS A 69 5.70 16.53 12.85
N GLU A 70 4.43 16.65 12.51
CA GLU A 70 3.47 17.54 13.19
C GLU A 70 3.32 17.20 14.67
N LEU A 71 3.37 15.93 15.01
CA LEU A 71 3.36 15.45 16.37
C LEU A 71 4.74 15.60 17.07
N GLY A 72 5.79 16.01 16.36
CA GLY A 72 7.14 16.19 16.86
C GLY A 72 7.92 14.88 17.00
N GLY A 73 7.48 13.82 16.33
CA GLY A 73 8.17 12.54 16.22
C GLY A 73 9.22 12.52 15.11
N GLU A 74 9.88 11.37 14.96
CA GLU A 74 10.82 11.08 13.88
C GLU A 74 10.28 9.91 13.04
N PRO A 75 10.06 10.12 11.71
CA PRO A 75 9.59 9.06 10.82
C PRO A 75 10.64 7.97 10.64
N VAL A 76 10.22 6.70 10.76
CA VAL A 76 11.09 5.55 10.48
C VAL A 76 11.48 5.50 9.00
N ALA A 77 12.65 4.92 8.73
CA ALA A 77 13.19 4.74 7.38
C ALA A 77 13.30 3.25 6.98
N GLU A 78 13.03 2.35 7.91
CA GLU A 78 13.09 0.90 7.72
C GLU A 78 11.72 0.34 7.34
N SER A 79 11.72 -0.67 6.46
CA SER A 79 10.52 -1.46 6.14
C SER A 79 10.30 -2.57 7.16
N THR A 80 9.07 -3.05 7.29
CA THR A 80 8.70 -4.13 8.24
C THR A 80 9.34 -5.47 7.89
N GLU A 81 9.42 -5.80 6.60
CA GLU A 81 9.79 -7.13 6.12
C GLU A 81 10.73 -7.09 4.92
N LYS A 82 11.24 -8.26 4.56
CA LYS A 82 12.04 -8.43 3.34
C LYS A 82 11.14 -8.76 2.15
N VAL A 83 11.45 -8.15 1.02
CA VAL A 83 10.78 -8.37 -0.27
C VAL A 83 10.84 -9.84 -0.69
N GLN A 84 9.71 -10.41 -1.08
CA GLN A 84 9.63 -11.69 -1.77
C GLN A 84 10.03 -11.52 -3.24
N ARG A 85 10.98 -12.33 -3.70
CA ARG A 85 11.54 -12.24 -5.06
C ARG A 85 11.14 -13.44 -5.91
N ALA A 86 11.28 -13.28 -7.22
CA ALA A 86 11.11 -14.36 -8.21
C ALA A 86 9.73 -15.05 -8.14
N GLN A 87 8.68 -14.28 -7.90
CA GLN A 87 7.31 -14.79 -7.88
C GLN A 87 6.79 -14.98 -9.32
N GLU A 88 6.05 -16.05 -9.55
CA GLU A 88 5.24 -16.22 -10.76
C GLU A 88 4.03 -15.27 -10.72
N ALA A 89 3.53 -14.85 -11.88
CA ALA A 89 2.44 -13.88 -11.97
C ALA A 89 1.22 -14.22 -11.08
N GLY A 90 0.81 -15.49 -11.06
CA GLY A 90 -0.30 -15.94 -10.20
C GLY A 90 -0.01 -15.87 -8.69
N GLN A 91 1.26 -15.94 -8.31
CA GLN A 91 1.67 -15.81 -6.90
C GLN A 91 1.71 -14.34 -6.46
N ILE A 92 2.07 -13.42 -7.36
CA ILE A 92 2.14 -11.99 -7.11
C ILE A 92 0.79 -11.50 -6.59
N PHE A 93 -0.26 -11.61 -7.40
CA PHE A 93 -1.56 -11.01 -7.09
C PHE A 93 -2.25 -11.64 -5.88
N LYS A 94 -2.04 -12.93 -5.66
CA LYS A 94 -2.52 -13.61 -4.45
C LYS A 94 -1.78 -13.14 -3.20
N HIS A 95 -0.47 -12.91 -3.30
CA HIS A 95 0.33 -12.37 -2.20
C HIS A 95 -0.10 -10.94 -1.88
N ASP A 96 -0.30 -10.12 -2.92
CA ASP A 96 -0.59 -8.70 -2.75
C ASP A 96 -2.00 -8.47 -2.19
N SER A 97 -3.01 -9.26 -2.63
CA SER A 97 -4.33 -9.20 -1.99
C SER A 97 -4.29 -9.56 -0.49
N MET A 98 -3.45 -10.52 -0.08
CA MET A 98 -3.27 -10.83 1.34
C MET A 98 -2.52 -9.72 2.09
N LEU A 99 -1.60 -9.04 1.43
CA LEU A 99 -0.85 -7.93 2.01
C LEU A 99 -1.79 -6.74 2.28
N GLU A 100 -2.63 -6.35 1.30
CA GLU A 100 -3.59 -5.27 1.47
C GLU A 100 -4.66 -5.58 2.52
N ASP A 101 -5.21 -6.79 2.52
CA ASP A 101 -6.19 -7.22 3.54
C ASP A 101 -5.59 -7.11 4.95
N THR A 102 -4.34 -7.54 5.13
CA THR A 102 -3.61 -7.40 6.39
C THR A 102 -3.36 -5.93 6.74
N THR A 103 -3.04 -5.09 5.75
CA THR A 103 -2.82 -3.65 5.94
C THR A 103 -4.10 -2.97 6.40
N ILE A 104 -5.24 -3.23 5.76
CA ILE A 104 -6.54 -2.71 6.15
C ILE A 104 -6.89 -3.09 7.60
N ASP A 105 -6.70 -4.36 7.98
CA ASP A 105 -6.94 -4.82 9.34
C ASP A 105 -6.06 -4.08 10.36
N LYS A 106 -4.77 -3.93 10.07
CA LYS A 106 -3.82 -3.20 10.91
C LYS A 106 -4.17 -1.73 11.03
N TYR A 107 -4.55 -1.08 9.95
CA TYR A 107 -4.92 0.34 9.97
C TYR A 107 -6.20 0.59 10.76
N ASN A 108 -7.15 -0.33 10.74
CA ASN A 108 -8.31 -0.28 11.62
C ASN A 108 -7.92 -0.39 13.10
N GLU A 109 -6.94 -1.25 13.46
CA GLU A 109 -6.39 -1.32 14.82
C GLU A 109 -5.71 0.01 15.22
N PHE A 110 -4.87 0.58 14.35
CA PHE A 110 -4.15 1.83 14.59
C PHE A 110 -5.08 3.04 14.71
N LEU A 111 -6.14 3.07 13.89
CA LEU A 111 -7.20 4.05 13.99
C LEU A 111 -7.84 4.06 15.38
N LEU A 112 -8.11 2.89 15.95
CA LEU A 112 -8.65 2.78 17.31
C LEU A 112 -7.67 3.34 18.35
N VAL A 113 -6.36 3.06 18.20
CA VAL A 113 -5.33 3.66 19.08
C VAL A 113 -5.36 5.19 18.98
N CYS A 114 -5.42 5.75 17.76
CA CYS A 114 -5.53 7.20 17.57
C CYS A 114 -6.77 7.78 18.25
N ARG A 115 -7.92 7.13 18.11
CA ARG A 115 -9.19 7.52 18.72
C ARG A 115 -9.12 7.51 20.25
N GLU A 116 -8.58 6.45 20.85
CA GLU A 116 -8.41 6.30 22.29
C GLU A 116 -7.46 7.34 22.91
N ASN A 117 -6.50 7.83 22.11
CA ASN A 117 -5.56 8.87 22.53
C ASN A 117 -6.02 10.29 22.13
N GLY A 118 -7.24 10.43 21.59
CA GLY A 118 -7.88 11.72 21.30
C GLY A 118 -7.33 12.46 20.09
N ASP A 119 -6.71 11.75 19.13
CA ASP A 119 -6.16 12.33 17.91
C ASP A 119 -7.07 12.12 16.70
N SER A 120 -8.06 12.98 16.55
CA SER A 120 -9.01 12.95 15.43
C SER A 120 -8.39 13.26 14.07
N ILE A 121 -7.21 13.89 14.02
CA ILE A 121 -6.52 14.15 12.75
C ILE A 121 -5.92 12.85 12.21
N SER A 122 -5.22 12.10 13.06
CA SER A 122 -4.69 10.80 12.68
C SER A 122 -5.80 9.77 12.40
N VAL A 123 -6.95 9.83 13.10
CA VAL A 123 -8.13 9.02 12.75
C VAL A 123 -8.56 9.26 11.31
N LYS A 124 -8.73 10.53 10.89
CA LYS A 124 -9.13 10.86 9.51
C LYS A 124 -8.08 10.45 8.48
N LEU A 125 -6.81 10.55 8.84
CA LEU A 125 -5.72 10.11 7.98
C LEU A 125 -5.83 8.60 7.70
N PHE A 126 -6.02 7.78 8.73
CA PHE A 126 -6.23 6.34 8.56
C PHE A 126 -7.53 6.04 7.80
N GLU A 127 -8.64 6.73 8.09
CA GLU A 127 -9.90 6.55 7.37
C GLU A 127 -9.72 6.78 5.86
N GLN A 128 -9.01 7.84 5.46
CA GLN A 128 -8.73 8.12 4.06
C GLN A 128 -7.87 7.04 3.41
N ILE A 129 -6.77 6.65 4.05
CA ILE A 129 -5.85 5.65 3.48
C ILE A 129 -6.52 4.29 3.39
N ILE A 130 -7.29 3.86 4.40
CA ILE A 130 -8.07 2.61 4.34
C ILE A 130 -9.02 2.56 3.14
N GLU A 131 -9.65 3.68 2.76
CA GLU A 131 -10.48 3.73 1.55
C GLU A 131 -9.65 3.46 0.28
N GLU A 132 -8.42 3.99 0.19
CA GLU A 132 -7.52 3.78 -0.94
C GLU A 132 -6.97 2.34 -0.96
N GLU A 133 -6.59 1.77 0.20
CA GLU A 133 -6.17 0.36 0.32
C GLU A 133 -7.28 -0.62 -0.08
N GLN A 134 -8.53 -0.29 0.19
CA GLN A 134 -9.66 -1.12 -0.24
C GLN A 134 -9.79 -1.18 -1.78
N GLU A 135 -9.40 -0.12 -2.49
CA GLU A 135 -9.36 -0.13 -3.96
C GLU A 135 -8.18 -0.94 -4.49
N HIS A 136 -7.01 -0.87 -3.83
CA HIS A 136 -5.85 -1.73 -4.15
C HIS A 136 -6.20 -3.21 -3.96
N LEU A 137 -6.77 -3.57 -2.81
CA LEU A 137 -7.25 -4.93 -2.52
C LEU A 137 -8.18 -5.43 -3.62
N GLY A 138 -9.21 -4.65 -3.97
CA GLY A 138 -10.17 -5.00 -5.01
C GLY A 138 -9.50 -5.23 -6.37
N TYR A 139 -8.50 -4.44 -6.72
CA TYR A 139 -7.71 -4.66 -7.93
C TYR A 139 -6.94 -5.98 -7.88
N PHE A 140 -6.21 -6.25 -6.80
CA PHE A 140 -5.41 -7.48 -6.67
C PHE A 140 -6.27 -8.74 -6.62
N GLU A 141 -7.41 -8.72 -5.93
CA GLU A 141 -8.37 -9.81 -5.91
C GLU A 141 -8.92 -10.11 -7.31
N ASN A 142 -9.35 -9.08 -8.06
CA ASN A 142 -9.86 -9.24 -9.41
C ASN A 142 -8.83 -9.89 -10.35
N ILE A 143 -7.57 -9.48 -10.28
CA ILE A 143 -6.51 -10.08 -11.10
C ILE A 143 -6.22 -11.50 -10.66
N SER A 144 -6.15 -11.76 -9.35
CA SER A 144 -5.98 -13.09 -8.78
C SER A 144 -7.08 -14.06 -9.28
N ASP A 145 -8.33 -13.64 -9.23
CA ASP A 145 -9.49 -14.40 -9.72
C ASP A 145 -9.42 -14.67 -11.23
N HIS A 146 -9.02 -13.68 -12.03
CA HIS A 146 -8.82 -13.87 -13.46
C HIS A 146 -7.72 -14.89 -13.77
N LEU A 147 -6.61 -14.85 -13.03
CA LEU A 147 -5.51 -15.80 -13.17
C LEU A 147 -5.90 -17.21 -12.72
N GLU A 148 -6.67 -17.35 -11.66
CA GLU A 148 -7.16 -18.64 -11.17
C GLU A 148 -8.16 -19.27 -12.16
N ASN A 149 -9.10 -18.47 -12.68
CA ASN A 149 -10.18 -18.97 -13.54
C ASN A 149 -9.81 -19.12 -15.01
N LEU A 150 -8.93 -18.26 -15.54
CA LEU A 150 -8.58 -18.20 -16.97
C LEU A 150 -7.13 -18.61 -17.25
N GLY A 151 -6.25 -18.54 -16.27
CA GLY A 151 -4.85 -18.97 -16.35
C GLY A 151 -4.10 -18.37 -17.52
N SER A 152 -3.50 -19.24 -18.34
CA SER A 152 -2.71 -18.83 -19.51
C SER A 152 -3.51 -18.06 -20.58
N ALA A 153 -4.82 -18.23 -20.65
CA ALA A 153 -5.66 -17.47 -21.58
C ALA A 153 -5.74 -15.98 -21.19
N TYR A 154 -5.78 -15.68 -19.90
CA TYR A 154 -5.69 -14.31 -19.42
C TYR A 154 -4.32 -13.70 -19.69
N LEU A 155 -3.24 -14.39 -19.32
CA LEU A 155 -1.87 -13.92 -19.55
C LEU A 155 -1.57 -13.71 -21.05
N ALA A 156 -2.07 -14.56 -21.93
CA ALA A 156 -1.89 -14.42 -23.38
C ALA A 156 -2.52 -13.13 -23.95
N ARG A 157 -3.56 -12.58 -23.30
CA ARG A 157 -4.15 -11.29 -23.68
C ARG A 157 -3.32 -10.09 -23.26
N ILE A 158 -2.52 -10.27 -22.21
CA ILE A 158 -1.72 -9.19 -21.59
C ILE A 158 -0.29 -9.21 -22.12
N ALA A 159 0.18 -10.36 -22.61
CA ALA A 159 1.52 -10.49 -23.17
C ALA A 159 1.76 -9.47 -24.30
N GLY A 160 2.93 -8.82 -24.29
CA GLY A 160 3.32 -7.79 -25.24
C GLY A 160 2.69 -6.42 -25.02
N THR A 161 1.97 -6.20 -23.90
CA THR A 161 1.45 -4.87 -23.57
C THR A 161 2.56 -3.97 -22.98
N PRO A 162 2.50 -2.63 -23.20
CA PRO A 162 3.54 -1.74 -22.69
C PRO A 162 3.43 -1.52 -21.17
N ALA A 163 4.56 -1.60 -20.47
CA ALA A 163 4.68 -1.32 -19.04
C ALA A 163 4.84 0.18 -18.71
N SER A 164 4.88 1.06 -19.69
CA SER A 164 5.10 2.49 -19.49
C SER A 164 3.92 3.15 -18.78
N THR A 165 4.20 3.87 -17.71
CA THR A 165 3.23 4.71 -16.98
C THR A 165 3.08 6.12 -17.58
N GLY A 166 3.79 6.43 -18.68
CA GLY A 166 3.76 7.77 -19.29
C GLY A 166 4.51 8.86 -18.51
N GLY A 167 5.34 8.46 -17.57
CA GLY A 167 6.11 9.37 -16.69
C GLY A 167 5.71 9.29 -15.21
N PHE A 168 6.28 10.16 -14.40
CA PHE A 168 6.05 10.17 -12.95
C PHE A 168 4.83 11.03 -12.61
N SER A 169 3.66 10.68 -12.77
CA SER A 169 2.71 11.70 -12.41
C SER A 169 1.52 11.31 -11.56
N LYS A 170 1.07 10.11 -11.58
CA LYS A 170 -0.15 9.80 -10.84
C LYS A 170 -0.13 8.34 -10.41
N GLY A 171 -0.48 8.08 -9.15
CA GLY A 171 -0.73 6.73 -8.66
C GLY A 171 -2.03 6.14 -9.22
N PHE A 172 -2.35 4.96 -8.77
CA PHE A 172 -3.51 4.19 -9.22
C PHE A 172 -4.83 4.95 -8.95
N ILE A 173 -5.03 5.43 -7.74
CA ILE A 173 -6.24 6.15 -7.32
C ILE A 173 -6.43 7.47 -8.09
N SER A 174 -5.38 8.30 -8.19
CA SER A 174 -5.46 9.57 -8.92
C SER A 174 -5.52 9.43 -10.43
N GLY A 175 -5.28 8.24 -10.97
CA GLY A 175 -5.44 7.91 -12.40
C GLY A 175 -6.88 7.61 -12.81
N GLN A 176 -7.75 7.23 -11.88
CA GLN A 176 -9.14 6.86 -12.18
C GLN A 176 -10.08 8.07 -12.38
N GLY A 177 -9.67 9.28 -12.01
CA GLY A 177 -10.46 10.50 -12.08
C GLY A 177 -10.21 11.43 -13.29
N ALA A 178 -9.49 10.97 -14.31
CA ALA A 178 -9.14 11.77 -15.49
C ALA A 178 -9.62 11.10 -16.80
N GLU A 179 -10.92 11.14 -17.04
CA GLU A 179 -11.54 11.15 -18.37
C GLU A 179 -12.18 12.50 -18.66
#